data_753f7f56278b213b2968110eefc9fb77
#
_entry.id   753f7f56278b213b2968110eefc9fb77
#
_cell.length_a   1.000
_cell.length_b   1.000
_cell.length_c   1.000
_cell.angle_alpha   90.00
_cell.angle_beta   90.00
_cell.angle_gamma   90.00
#
_symmetry.space_group_name_H-M   'P 1'
#
loop_
_entity.id
_entity.type
_entity.pdbx_description
1 polymer ?
#
loop_
_entity_poly.entity_id
_entity_poly.type
_entity_poly.pdbx_seq_one_letter_code
_entity_poly.pdbx_strand_id
1 'polypeptide(L)'
;MKLENMFKKTRISNGESGGRRGRTAKPEVPQGLLRKCNKCGAAIIAEDVKNGYYICPKCGGYFRVHAYRRIQMVADEGSFEEWDGSLMGENPMDYRGYPEKLSAVQGKTGLREAVVTGKCRINGYEAVIGVCDGRFLMASMGWAVGEKITRAVERATEEKLPVILFACSGGARMQEGITSLMQMAKTSAALKRHSDAGLLYISVLTEPTTGGVTASFAMLGDVILAEPGALIGFAGPRVIEQTIRQKLPKGFQRAEFLLEHGFVDAIVERENLKRTLTKILKLHEKKERFSIETAKINGSEEIKEQNRSELTSLTGQGSEPTLSLAPWERVQASRKADRPSGSTYIRGLFTDFIEFHGDRKYGDDPAVIGGMAAFHGIPVTVIAQEKGSGTKENIYRNFGMPMPEGYRKALRLMKQAEKFRRPVICFVDTPGAFCGIEAEERGQGAAIAENLMEMAGLTVPVLTVVTGEGGSGGALALAAGDQVWMLENAVYSILSPEGFSSILWKDSSKAKEAAEVMKLTAADLYRQKIIEKIIPEPKALKEETLSYVTDILDEEITDFLKQYDKMPEEELLKRRYERFRKF
;
A
#
# COMPACT_ATOMS: atom_id res chain seq x y z
N MET A 1 -8.83 -45.53 5.89
CA MET A 1 -9.83 -46.32 5.12
C MET A 1 -9.31 -46.44 3.69
N LYS A 2 -8.98 -47.66 3.22
CA LYS A 2 -8.42 -47.83 1.87
C LYS A 2 -9.53 -47.60 0.80
N LEU A 3 -9.19 -46.85 -0.26
CA LEU A 3 -10.05 -46.52 -1.40
C LEU A 3 -10.75 -47.75 -2.06
N GLU A 4 -10.19 -48.93 -1.91
CA GLU A 4 -10.68 -50.17 -2.48
C GLU A 4 -12.06 -50.61 -1.93
N ASN A 5 -12.46 -50.15 -0.75
CA ASN A 5 -13.74 -50.51 -0.13
C ASN A 5 -14.91 -49.59 -0.50
N MET A 6 -14.69 -48.49 -1.23
CA MET A 6 -15.73 -47.55 -1.61
C MET A 6 -16.47 -47.91 -2.92
N PHE A 7 -15.99 -48.95 -3.64
CA PHE A 7 -16.60 -49.38 -4.90
C PHE A 7 -17.16 -50.81 -4.84
N LYS A 8 -17.95 -51.14 -3.82
CA LYS A 8 -18.75 -52.38 -3.86
C LYS A 8 -19.84 -52.27 -4.91
N LYS A 9 -19.70 -53.02 -6.01
CA LYS A 9 -20.76 -53.23 -6.99
C LYS A 9 -21.97 -53.86 -6.33
N THR A 10 -23.09 -53.15 -6.29
CA THR A 10 -24.39 -53.73 -6.03
C THR A 10 -24.76 -54.56 -7.27
N ARG A 11 -24.73 -55.90 -7.14
CA ARG A 11 -25.29 -56.80 -8.18
C ARG A 11 -26.81 -56.67 -8.13
N ILE A 12 -27.39 -56.10 -9.17
CA ILE A 12 -28.82 -56.21 -9.45
C ILE A 12 -28.99 -57.47 -10.32
N SER A 13 -29.87 -58.37 -9.88
CA SER A 13 -30.24 -59.63 -10.53
C SER A 13 -30.86 -59.39 -11.91
N ASN A 14 -30.43 -60.19 -12.89
CA ASN A 14 -30.94 -60.17 -14.26
C ASN A 14 -32.37 -60.67 -14.33
N GLY A 15 -33.24 -59.84 -14.94
CA GLY A 15 -34.42 -60.29 -15.64
C GLY A 15 -34.20 -59.98 -17.13
N GLU A 16 -34.44 -60.99 -17.98
CA GLU A 16 -34.21 -60.95 -19.44
C GLU A 16 -35.07 -59.92 -20.16
N SER A 17 -34.48 -59.10 -21.06
CA SER A 17 -34.88 -59.00 -22.48
C SER A 17 -34.18 -57.82 -23.18
N GLY A 18 -33.66 -58.14 -24.31
CA GLY A 18 -33.45 -57.42 -25.57
C GLY A 18 -33.04 -55.94 -25.60
N GLY A 19 -31.80 -55.69 -26.07
CA GLY A 19 -31.57 -54.64 -27.05
C GLY A 19 -31.28 -53.21 -26.57
N ARG A 20 -30.05 -52.81 -26.75
CA ARG A 20 -29.36 -51.51 -26.87
C ARG A 20 -28.24 -51.33 -25.82
N ARG A 21 -26.99 -51.31 -26.31
CA ARG A 21 -25.84 -50.95 -25.50
C ARG A 21 -26.03 -49.56 -24.89
N GLY A 22 -26.51 -49.52 -23.66
CA GLY A 22 -26.58 -48.33 -22.84
C GLY A 22 -25.17 -47.91 -22.44
N ARG A 23 -24.80 -46.68 -22.72
CA ARG A 23 -23.61 -46.02 -22.14
C ARG A 23 -23.72 -46.17 -20.61
N THR A 24 -22.79 -46.91 -20.03
CA THR A 24 -22.65 -46.98 -18.55
C THR A 24 -22.46 -45.56 -18.03
N ALA A 25 -23.44 -45.08 -17.26
CA ALA A 25 -23.33 -43.82 -16.56
C ALA A 25 -22.03 -43.84 -15.72
N LYS A 26 -21.16 -42.88 -15.94
CA LYS A 26 -19.99 -42.72 -15.07
C LYS A 26 -20.51 -42.48 -13.66
N PRO A 27 -19.92 -43.13 -12.63
CA PRO A 27 -20.33 -42.88 -11.25
C PRO A 27 -20.19 -41.39 -10.93
N GLU A 28 -21.26 -40.73 -10.59
CA GLU A 28 -21.25 -39.34 -10.12
C GLU A 28 -20.59 -39.30 -8.75
N VAL A 29 -19.43 -38.62 -8.69
CA VAL A 29 -18.77 -38.31 -7.41
C VAL A 29 -19.52 -37.15 -6.77
N PRO A 30 -20.01 -37.28 -5.52
CA PRO A 30 -20.68 -36.18 -4.83
C PRO A 30 -19.86 -34.90 -4.87
N GLN A 31 -20.50 -33.77 -5.19
CA GLN A 31 -19.81 -32.47 -5.22
C GLN A 31 -19.18 -32.18 -3.86
N GLY A 32 -17.90 -31.81 -3.87
CA GLY A 32 -17.15 -31.47 -2.65
C GLY A 32 -16.40 -32.62 -1.99
N LEU A 33 -16.58 -33.89 -2.43
CA LEU A 33 -15.87 -35.04 -1.87
C LEU A 33 -14.36 -35.03 -2.21
N LEU A 34 -14.00 -34.52 -3.38
CA LEU A 34 -12.61 -34.47 -3.85
C LEU A 34 -12.14 -33.04 -4.07
N ARG A 35 -10.88 -32.76 -3.74
CA ARG A 35 -10.15 -31.55 -4.09
C ARG A 35 -8.99 -31.87 -5.03
N LYS A 36 -8.83 -31.10 -6.09
CA LYS A 36 -7.68 -31.20 -6.99
C LYS A 36 -6.55 -30.33 -6.45
N CYS A 37 -5.37 -30.91 -6.28
CA CYS A 37 -4.18 -30.14 -5.91
C CYS A 37 -3.69 -29.31 -7.09
N ASN A 38 -3.55 -27.99 -6.90
CA ASN A 38 -3.07 -27.09 -7.96
C ASN A 38 -1.58 -27.29 -8.29
N LYS A 39 -0.79 -27.89 -7.38
CA LYS A 39 0.65 -28.11 -7.54
C LYS A 39 0.95 -29.42 -8.29
N CYS A 40 0.37 -30.54 -7.88
CA CYS A 40 0.64 -31.86 -8.47
C CYS A 40 -0.51 -32.46 -9.28
N GLY A 41 -1.65 -31.77 -9.38
CA GLY A 41 -2.82 -32.23 -10.14
C GLY A 41 -3.62 -33.38 -9.50
N ALA A 42 -3.17 -33.97 -8.38
CA ALA A 42 -3.80 -35.10 -7.74
C ALA A 42 -5.19 -34.76 -7.19
N ALA A 43 -6.14 -35.69 -7.36
CA ALA A 43 -7.43 -35.66 -6.67
C ALA A 43 -7.27 -36.27 -5.27
N ILE A 44 -7.71 -35.55 -4.24
CA ILE A 44 -7.53 -35.88 -2.83
C ILE A 44 -8.86 -35.74 -2.13
N ILE A 45 -9.14 -36.59 -1.15
CA ILE A 45 -10.36 -36.48 -0.35
C ILE A 45 -10.35 -35.15 0.40
N ALA A 46 -11.44 -34.39 0.29
CA ALA A 46 -11.53 -33.04 0.85
C ALA A 46 -11.38 -33.03 2.37
N GLU A 47 -11.83 -34.09 3.03
CA GLU A 47 -11.71 -34.25 4.48
C GLU A 47 -10.25 -34.51 4.93
N ASP A 48 -9.49 -35.31 4.18
CA ASP A 48 -8.07 -35.53 4.44
C ASP A 48 -7.29 -34.22 4.33
N VAL A 49 -7.60 -33.39 3.32
CA VAL A 49 -7.03 -32.06 3.18
C VAL A 49 -7.38 -31.16 4.37
N LYS A 50 -8.63 -31.21 4.83
CA LYS A 50 -9.12 -30.41 5.96
C LYS A 50 -8.42 -30.80 7.27
N ASN A 51 -8.29 -32.11 7.52
CA ASN A 51 -7.67 -32.65 8.73
C ASN A 51 -6.13 -32.50 8.70
N GLY A 52 -5.52 -32.49 7.51
CA GLY A 52 -4.09 -32.25 7.27
C GLY A 52 -3.72 -30.78 7.08
N TYR A 53 -4.31 -29.86 7.82
CA TYR A 53 -4.00 -28.42 7.78
C TYR A 53 -4.08 -27.78 6.39
N TYR A 54 -4.90 -28.32 5.48
CA TYR A 54 -5.00 -27.86 4.08
C TYR A 54 -3.67 -27.98 3.32
N ILE A 55 -2.91 -29.03 3.62
CA ILE A 55 -1.69 -29.42 2.92
C ILE A 55 -2.00 -30.66 2.07
N CYS A 56 -1.44 -30.72 0.87
CA CYS A 56 -1.58 -31.88 0.01
C CYS A 56 -0.77 -33.06 0.55
N PRO A 57 -1.39 -34.19 0.92
CA PRO A 57 -0.63 -35.34 1.44
C PRO A 57 0.30 -36.00 0.42
N LYS A 58 0.15 -35.67 -0.88
CA LYS A 58 1.00 -36.25 -1.95
C LYS A 58 2.25 -35.43 -2.27
N CYS A 59 2.17 -34.09 -2.20
CA CYS A 59 3.27 -33.24 -2.65
C CYS A 59 3.63 -32.11 -1.68
N GLY A 60 2.99 -32.03 -0.50
CA GLY A 60 3.20 -30.94 0.46
C GLY A 60 2.71 -29.57 -0.02
N GLY A 61 1.96 -29.49 -1.13
CA GLY A 61 1.45 -28.23 -1.65
C GLY A 61 0.35 -27.64 -0.77
N TYR A 62 0.43 -26.35 -0.50
CA TYR A 62 -0.51 -25.61 0.35
C TYR A 62 -1.77 -25.24 -0.43
N PHE A 63 -2.95 -25.57 0.10
CA PHE A 63 -4.22 -25.07 -0.39
C PHE A 63 -4.55 -23.72 0.28
N ARG A 64 -5.32 -22.87 -0.40
CA ARG A 64 -5.86 -21.66 0.23
C ARG A 64 -6.83 -22.01 1.34
N VAL A 65 -6.74 -21.29 2.45
CA VAL A 65 -7.59 -21.48 3.64
C VAL A 65 -8.53 -20.28 3.76
N HIS A 66 -9.80 -20.55 4.07
CA HIS A 66 -10.81 -19.53 4.31
C HIS A 66 -10.60 -18.84 5.66
N ALA A 67 -11.04 -17.57 5.79
CA ALA A 67 -10.79 -16.78 6.98
C ALA A 67 -11.23 -17.46 8.28
N TYR A 68 -12.50 -17.85 8.41
CA TYR A 68 -12.99 -18.53 9.63
C TYR A 68 -12.26 -19.84 9.92
N ARG A 69 -11.88 -20.58 8.87
CA ARG A 69 -11.12 -21.82 9.07
C ARG A 69 -9.70 -21.53 9.57
N ARG A 70 -9.08 -20.45 9.09
CA ARG A 70 -7.78 -20.00 9.58
C ARG A 70 -7.86 -19.64 11.07
N ILE A 71 -8.90 -18.90 11.45
CA ILE A 71 -9.15 -18.54 12.85
C ILE A 71 -9.28 -19.81 13.70
N GLN A 72 -10.09 -20.78 13.28
CA GLN A 72 -10.26 -22.07 13.97
C GLN A 72 -8.96 -22.87 14.12
N MET A 73 -7.97 -22.69 13.24
CA MET A 73 -6.69 -23.39 13.32
C MET A 73 -5.76 -22.80 14.39
N VAL A 74 -5.92 -21.53 14.74
CA VAL A 74 -5.00 -20.83 15.65
C VAL A 74 -5.65 -20.37 16.95
N ALA A 75 -6.91 -19.95 16.92
CA ALA A 75 -7.64 -19.52 18.11
C ALA A 75 -8.05 -20.72 18.99
N ASP A 76 -8.29 -20.45 20.27
CA ASP A 76 -8.89 -21.40 21.18
C ASP A 76 -10.38 -21.55 20.88
N GLU A 77 -10.91 -22.75 21.06
CA GLU A 77 -12.30 -23.05 20.73
C GLU A 77 -13.26 -22.13 21.50
N GLY A 78 -14.22 -21.52 20.76
CA GLY A 78 -15.23 -20.60 21.33
C GLY A 78 -14.69 -19.24 21.78
N SER A 79 -13.39 -18.94 21.60
CA SER A 79 -12.80 -17.67 22.06
C SER A 79 -12.89 -16.53 21.05
N PHE A 80 -13.26 -16.80 19.80
CA PHE A 80 -13.31 -15.77 18.77
C PHE A 80 -14.60 -14.95 18.83
N GLU A 81 -14.46 -13.64 18.96
CA GLU A 81 -15.51 -12.64 18.88
C GLU A 81 -15.27 -11.77 17.64
N GLU A 82 -16.18 -11.86 16.65
CA GLU A 82 -16.06 -11.09 15.42
C GLU A 82 -16.42 -9.62 15.61
N TRP A 83 -15.59 -8.73 15.05
CA TRP A 83 -15.84 -7.29 15.04
C TRP A 83 -16.16 -6.80 13.63
N ASP A 84 -17.04 -5.78 13.54
CA ASP A 84 -17.42 -5.14 12.28
C ASP A 84 -17.90 -6.12 11.18
N GLY A 85 -18.52 -7.25 11.56
CA GLY A 85 -18.97 -8.28 10.62
C GLY A 85 -20.00 -7.79 9.60
N SER A 86 -20.72 -6.70 9.87
CA SER A 86 -21.72 -6.10 8.98
C SER A 86 -21.15 -5.08 8.00
N LEU A 87 -19.90 -4.61 8.18
CA LEU A 87 -19.30 -3.57 7.35
C LEU A 87 -19.10 -4.06 5.92
N MET A 88 -19.54 -3.27 4.93
CA MET A 88 -19.49 -3.60 3.51
C MET A 88 -18.81 -2.48 2.71
N GLY A 89 -18.22 -2.84 1.57
CA GLY A 89 -17.66 -1.90 0.61
C GLY A 89 -18.74 -1.11 -0.14
N GLU A 90 -18.36 0.06 -0.62
CA GLU A 90 -19.15 0.96 -1.45
C GLU A 90 -18.56 1.05 -2.86
N ASN A 91 -19.22 1.81 -3.75
CA ASN A 91 -18.77 2.06 -5.11
C ASN A 91 -18.37 3.54 -5.30
N PRO A 92 -17.23 4.00 -4.75
CA PRO A 92 -16.88 5.43 -4.71
C PRO A 92 -16.56 6.03 -6.08
N MET A 93 -16.32 5.18 -7.09
CA MET A 93 -16.05 5.62 -8.47
C MET A 93 -17.23 5.44 -9.41
N ASP A 94 -18.39 5.04 -8.92
CA ASP A 94 -19.53 4.64 -9.76
C ASP A 94 -19.13 3.64 -10.86
N TYR A 95 -18.17 2.74 -10.54
CA TYR A 95 -17.66 1.77 -11.49
C TYR A 95 -18.76 0.77 -11.88
N ARG A 96 -19.08 0.76 -13.18
CA ARG A 96 -20.19 -0.04 -13.72
C ARG A 96 -20.00 -1.53 -13.48
N GLY A 97 -21.05 -2.19 -12.95
CA GLY A 97 -21.07 -3.63 -12.68
C GLY A 97 -20.34 -4.03 -11.40
N TYR A 98 -19.80 -3.08 -10.65
CA TYR A 98 -19.12 -3.38 -9.39
C TYR A 98 -20.07 -3.77 -8.25
N PRO A 99 -21.21 -3.08 -8.02
CA PRO A 99 -22.20 -3.47 -7.03
C PRO A 99 -22.73 -4.88 -7.25
N GLU A 100 -23.04 -5.26 -8.50
CA GLU A 100 -23.53 -6.60 -8.87
C GLU A 100 -22.46 -7.66 -8.59
N LYS A 101 -21.20 -7.34 -8.90
CA LYS A 101 -20.05 -8.22 -8.62
C LYS A 101 -19.85 -8.41 -7.11
N LEU A 102 -19.99 -7.35 -6.30
CA LEU A 102 -19.93 -7.43 -4.84
C LEU A 102 -21.04 -8.34 -4.30
N SER A 103 -22.29 -8.10 -4.69
CA SER A 103 -23.44 -8.91 -4.28
C SER A 103 -23.28 -10.39 -4.65
N ALA A 104 -22.81 -10.67 -5.86
CA ALA A 104 -22.57 -12.05 -6.32
C ALA A 104 -21.48 -12.75 -5.48
N VAL A 105 -20.41 -12.05 -5.12
CA VAL A 105 -19.33 -12.61 -4.30
C VAL A 105 -19.77 -12.78 -2.85
N GLN A 106 -20.53 -11.85 -2.29
CA GLN A 106 -21.13 -11.95 -0.96
C GLN A 106 -22.04 -13.20 -0.87
N GLY A 107 -22.95 -13.38 -1.83
CA GLY A 107 -23.82 -14.55 -1.89
C GLY A 107 -23.07 -15.88 -2.03
N LYS A 108 -21.97 -15.90 -2.79
CA LYS A 108 -21.14 -17.10 -2.99
C LYS A 108 -20.27 -17.46 -1.78
N THR A 109 -19.75 -16.48 -1.07
CA THR A 109 -18.76 -16.68 0.00
C THR A 109 -19.36 -16.68 1.39
N GLY A 110 -20.53 -16.05 1.57
CA GLY A 110 -21.14 -15.76 2.86
C GLY A 110 -20.45 -14.62 3.63
N LEU A 111 -19.43 -13.99 3.03
CA LEU A 111 -18.69 -12.89 3.64
C LEU A 111 -19.30 -11.55 3.22
N ARG A 112 -19.30 -10.58 4.12
CA ARG A 112 -19.64 -9.18 3.79
C ARG A 112 -18.50 -8.46 3.09
N GLU A 113 -17.25 -8.78 3.48
CA GLU A 113 -16.03 -8.23 2.87
C GLU A 113 -14.85 -9.22 2.99
N ALA A 114 -13.72 -8.88 2.33
CA ALA A 114 -12.58 -9.76 2.13
C ALA A 114 -11.69 -9.98 3.37
N VAL A 115 -12.05 -9.43 4.53
CA VAL A 115 -11.34 -9.64 5.79
C VAL A 115 -12.33 -9.91 6.93
N VAL A 116 -11.97 -10.84 7.80
CA VAL A 116 -12.65 -11.12 9.08
C VAL A 116 -11.74 -10.65 10.19
N THR A 117 -12.24 -9.78 11.07
CA THR A 117 -11.50 -9.19 12.20
C THR A 117 -12.21 -9.45 13.51
N GLY A 118 -11.47 -9.58 14.59
CA GLY A 118 -12.05 -9.79 15.92
C GLY A 118 -11.01 -10.06 17.01
N LYS A 119 -11.49 -10.30 18.22
CA LYS A 119 -10.69 -10.69 19.38
C LYS A 119 -10.73 -12.21 19.56
N CYS A 120 -9.62 -12.80 20.00
CA CYS A 120 -9.55 -14.24 20.31
C CYS A 120 -8.51 -14.53 21.39
N ARG A 121 -8.47 -15.79 21.84
CA ARG A 121 -7.36 -16.32 22.62
C ARG A 121 -6.58 -17.38 21.84
N ILE A 122 -5.28 -17.39 22.03
CA ILE A 122 -4.37 -18.38 21.42
C ILE A 122 -3.58 -19.03 22.57
N ASN A 123 -3.93 -20.26 22.93
CA ASN A 123 -3.44 -20.93 24.12
C ASN A 123 -3.51 -20.05 25.39
N GLY A 124 -4.67 -19.38 25.57
CA GLY A 124 -4.95 -18.52 26.69
C GLY A 124 -4.53 -17.03 26.53
N TYR A 125 -3.63 -16.72 25.61
CA TYR A 125 -3.17 -15.34 25.36
C TYR A 125 -4.19 -14.57 24.51
N GLU A 126 -4.65 -13.42 24.98
CA GLU A 126 -5.57 -12.54 24.25
C GLU A 126 -4.83 -11.86 23.10
N ALA A 127 -5.49 -11.80 21.93
CA ALA A 127 -4.99 -11.10 20.76
C ALA A 127 -6.15 -10.62 19.88
N VAL A 128 -5.91 -9.55 19.12
CA VAL A 128 -6.78 -9.16 18.00
C VAL A 128 -6.26 -9.86 16.74
N ILE A 129 -7.17 -10.53 16.03
CA ILE A 129 -6.84 -11.26 14.82
C ILE A 129 -7.59 -10.67 13.62
N GLY A 130 -6.90 -10.54 12.49
CA GLY A 130 -7.50 -10.21 11.20
C GLY A 130 -7.05 -11.22 10.13
N VAL A 131 -8.00 -11.78 9.39
CA VAL A 131 -7.71 -12.80 8.37
C VAL A 131 -8.33 -12.42 7.05
N CYS A 132 -7.49 -12.18 6.05
CA CYS A 132 -7.92 -11.95 4.67
C CYS A 132 -8.43 -13.24 4.02
N ASP A 133 -9.48 -13.15 3.19
CA ASP A 133 -10.08 -14.28 2.48
C ASP A 133 -10.04 -14.08 0.97
N GLY A 134 -9.15 -14.82 0.31
CA GLY A 134 -8.94 -14.74 -1.13
C GLY A 134 -10.13 -15.12 -2.01
N ARG A 135 -11.19 -15.71 -1.44
CA ARG A 135 -12.44 -16.00 -2.17
C ARG A 135 -13.20 -14.72 -2.53
N PHE A 136 -13.06 -13.67 -1.71
CA PHE A 136 -13.68 -12.38 -1.94
C PHE A 136 -12.75 -11.47 -2.74
N LEU A 137 -12.96 -11.36 -4.05
CA LEU A 137 -12.18 -10.52 -4.97
C LEU A 137 -10.65 -10.64 -4.80
N MET A 138 -10.13 -11.85 -4.60
CA MET A 138 -8.72 -12.11 -4.29
C MET A 138 -8.21 -11.38 -3.05
N ALA A 139 -9.08 -11.10 -2.11
CA ALA A 139 -8.84 -10.31 -0.91
C ALA A 139 -8.20 -8.92 -1.21
N SER A 140 -8.56 -8.32 -2.34
CA SER A 140 -8.08 -6.98 -2.68
C SER A 140 -8.60 -5.96 -1.67
N MET A 141 -7.71 -5.05 -1.24
CA MET A 141 -7.99 -4.03 -0.23
C MET A 141 -8.76 -2.86 -0.85
N GLY A 142 -10.06 -2.79 -0.58
CA GLY A 142 -10.91 -1.62 -0.77
C GLY A 142 -11.15 -0.90 0.54
N TRP A 143 -12.03 0.11 0.51
CA TRP A 143 -12.38 0.92 1.68
C TRP A 143 -12.75 0.08 2.90
N ALA A 144 -13.70 -0.85 2.75
CA ALA A 144 -14.17 -1.63 3.90
C ALA A 144 -13.12 -2.60 4.47
N VAL A 145 -12.23 -3.15 3.63
CA VAL A 145 -11.11 -3.96 4.12
C VAL A 145 -10.15 -3.11 4.95
N GLY A 146 -9.75 -1.95 4.41
CA GLY A 146 -8.88 -1.03 5.13
C GLY A 146 -9.53 -0.51 6.41
N GLU A 147 -10.82 -0.19 6.38
CA GLU A 147 -11.60 0.26 7.53
C GLU A 147 -11.66 -0.81 8.64
N LYS A 148 -12.00 -2.06 8.29
CA LYS A 148 -12.04 -3.16 9.26
C LYS A 148 -10.69 -3.40 9.93
N ILE A 149 -9.61 -3.41 9.13
CA ILE A 149 -8.24 -3.55 9.67
C ILE A 149 -7.91 -2.38 10.59
N THR A 150 -8.20 -1.15 10.16
CA THR A 150 -7.94 0.06 10.95
C THR A 150 -8.65 0.01 12.30
N ARG A 151 -9.96 -0.24 12.30
CA ARG A 151 -10.76 -0.36 13.54
C ARG A 151 -10.25 -1.47 14.46
N ALA A 152 -9.89 -2.62 13.89
CA ALA A 152 -9.33 -3.72 14.66
C ALA A 152 -8.01 -3.31 15.35
N VAL A 153 -7.13 -2.59 14.65
CA VAL A 153 -5.87 -2.09 15.20
C VAL A 153 -6.11 -0.99 16.24
N GLU A 154 -7.06 -0.08 15.99
CA GLU A 154 -7.42 0.99 16.94
C GLU A 154 -7.95 0.40 18.25
N ARG A 155 -8.93 -0.52 18.19
CA ARG A 155 -9.45 -1.21 19.38
C ARG A 155 -8.37 -2.03 20.09
N ALA A 156 -7.51 -2.72 19.34
CA ALA A 156 -6.37 -3.42 19.92
C ALA A 156 -5.44 -2.47 20.69
N THR A 157 -5.25 -1.26 20.17
CA THR A 157 -4.43 -0.22 20.81
C THR A 157 -5.08 0.28 22.11
N GLU A 158 -6.37 0.54 22.08
CA GLU A 158 -7.16 0.95 23.26
C GLU A 158 -7.19 -0.14 24.34
N GLU A 159 -7.42 -1.40 23.94
CA GLU A 159 -7.43 -2.56 24.83
C GLU A 159 -6.02 -3.05 25.21
N LYS A 160 -4.96 -2.44 24.65
CA LYS A 160 -3.54 -2.82 24.85
C LYS A 160 -3.24 -4.27 24.49
N LEU A 161 -3.86 -4.78 23.43
CA LEU A 161 -3.71 -6.15 22.94
C LEU A 161 -2.76 -6.24 21.74
N PRO A 162 -2.04 -7.37 21.56
CA PRO A 162 -1.30 -7.62 20.35
C PRO A 162 -2.22 -7.82 19.14
N VAL A 163 -1.73 -7.45 17.95
CA VAL A 163 -2.42 -7.63 16.67
C VAL A 163 -1.74 -8.73 15.85
N ILE A 164 -2.54 -9.62 15.25
CA ILE A 164 -2.07 -10.67 14.33
C ILE A 164 -2.88 -10.56 13.03
N LEU A 165 -2.23 -10.22 11.91
CA LEU A 165 -2.90 -10.15 10.61
C LEU A 165 -2.38 -11.23 9.66
N PHE A 166 -3.29 -12.05 9.16
CA PHE A 166 -3.03 -13.01 8.09
C PHE A 166 -3.29 -12.34 6.75
N ALA A 167 -2.23 -11.96 6.07
CA ALA A 167 -2.29 -11.32 4.77
C ALA A 167 -2.46 -12.35 3.65
N CYS A 168 -3.46 -12.13 2.80
CA CYS A 168 -3.69 -12.87 1.56
C CYS A 168 -4.38 -11.91 0.61
N SER A 169 -3.71 -11.39 -0.42
CA SER A 169 -4.31 -10.35 -1.26
C SER A 169 -3.68 -10.26 -2.66
N GLY A 170 -4.52 -9.91 -3.63
CA GLY A 170 -4.08 -9.47 -4.95
C GLY A 170 -3.70 -7.98 -5.03
N GLY A 171 -3.70 -7.24 -3.91
CA GLY A 171 -3.32 -5.82 -3.84
C GLY A 171 -4.51 -4.88 -3.58
N ALA A 172 -4.37 -3.60 -3.96
CA ALA A 172 -5.42 -2.61 -3.83
C ALA A 172 -6.59 -2.88 -4.80
N ARG A 173 -7.82 -2.58 -4.37
CA ARG A 173 -9.04 -2.80 -5.16
C ARG A 173 -9.22 -1.72 -6.21
N MET A 174 -8.88 -2.02 -7.45
CA MET A 174 -8.86 -1.04 -8.55
C MET A 174 -10.23 -0.39 -8.82
N GLN A 175 -11.34 -1.11 -8.59
CA GLN A 175 -12.70 -0.60 -8.76
C GLN A 175 -13.05 0.55 -7.79
N GLU A 176 -12.29 0.70 -6.73
CA GLU A 176 -12.45 1.78 -5.75
C GLU A 176 -11.37 2.89 -5.89
N GLY A 177 -10.49 2.77 -6.89
CA GLY A 177 -9.53 3.79 -7.32
C GLY A 177 -8.67 4.35 -6.19
N ILE A 178 -8.62 5.68 -6.10
CA ILE A 178 -7.81 6.39 -5.10
C ILE A 178 -8.22 6.07 -3.66
N THR A 179 -9.50 5.77 -3.41
CA THR A 179 -9.98 5.35 -2.09
C THR A 179 -9.28 4.08 -1.61
N SER A 180 -9.07 3.10 -2.50
CA SER A 180 -8.26 1.91 -2.20
C SER A 180 -6.81 2.25 -1.88
N LEU A 181 -6.22 3.20 -2.61
CA LEU A 181 -4.84 3.64 -2.36
C LEU A 181 -4.73 4.28 -0.96
N MET A 182 -5.69 5.11 -0.57
CA MET A 182 -5.72 5.73 0.76
C MET A 182 -5.82 4.71 1.91
N GLN A 183 -6.34 3.51 1.67
CA GLN A 183 -6.36 2.46 2.69
C GLN A 183 -4.95 2.00 3.08
N MET A 184 -3.98 2.09 2.17
CA MET A 184 -2.58 1.79 2.52
C MET A 184 -2.07 2.76 3.60
N ALA A 185 -2.26 4.06 3.41
CA ALA A 185 -1.87 5.06 4.40
C ALA A 185 -2.66 4.92 5.71
N LYS A 186 -3.97 4.71 5.62
CA LYS A 186 -4.85 4.56 6.79
C LYS A 186 -4.46 3.38 7.67
N THR A 187 -4.28 2.21 7.12
CA THR A 187 -3.87 1.02 7.87
C THR A 187 -2.45 1.18 8.45
N SER A 188 -1.53 1.78 7.69
CA SER A 188 -0.17 2.04 8.16
C SER A 188 -0.14 3.04 9.31
N ALA A 189 -0.98 4.10 9.26
CA ALA A 189 -1.10 5.09 10.33
C ALA A 189 -1.66 4.47 11.62
N ALA A 190 -2.66 3.59 11.52
CA ALA A 190 -3.19 2.87 12.68
C ALA A 190 -2.11 1.97 13.32
N LEU A 191 -1.36 1.23 12.49
CA LEU A 191 -0.25 0.40 12.97
C LEU A 191 0.89 1.22 13.57
N LYS A 192 1.15 2.42 13.05
CA LYS A 192 2.14 3.33 13.67
C LYS A 192 1.73 3.71 15.09
N ARG A 193 0.46 4.10 15.31
CA ARG A 193 -0.05 4.38 16.66
C ARG A 193 0.03 3.17 17.58
N HIS A 194 -0.29 1.99 17.06
CA HIS A 194 -0.17 0.73 17.78
C HIS A 194 1.28 0.46 18.21
N SER A 195 2.23 0.66 17.30
CA SER A 195 3.66 0.53 17.55
C SER A 195 4.16 1.55 18.58
N ASP A 196 3.73 2.83 18.49
CA ASP A 196 4.11 3.88 19.44
C ASP A 196 3.58 3.63 20.85
N ALA A 197 2.44 2.92 20.97
CA ALA A 197 1.94 2.42 22.25
C ALA A 197 2.75 1.23 22.80
N GLY A 198 3.81 0.80 22.09
CA GLY A 198 4.67 -0.33 22.46
C GLY A 198 3.95 -1.68 22.40
N LEU A 199 3.03 -1.85 21.45
CA LEU A 199 2.21 -3.05 21.28
C LEU A 199 2.69 -3.88 20.10
N LEU A 200 2.60 -5.21 20.25
CA LEU A 200 3.09 -6.18 19.28
C LEU A 200 2.17 -6.28 18.08
N TYR A 201 2.76 -6.21 16.89
CA TYR A 201 2.12 -6.57 15.64
C TYR A 201 2.81 -7.74 14.95
N ILE A 202 2.10 -8.83 14.70
CA ILE A 202 2.56 -10.00 13.95
C ILE A 202 1.87 -10.02 12.59
N SER A 203 2.65 -10.00 11.51
CA SER A 203 2.17 -10.21 10.15
C SER A 203 2.44 -11.64 9.70
N VAL A 204 1.43 -12.34 9.21
CA VAL A 204 1.53 -13.70 8.66
C VAL A 204 1.19 -13.68 7.19
N LEU A 205 2.21 -13.85 6.34
CA LEU A 205 2.10 -13.76 4.89
C LEU A 205 1.69 -15.10 4.28
N THR A 206 0.59 -15.11 3.53
CA THR A 206 0.06 -16.32 2.89
C THR A 206 -0.13 -16.16 1.38
N GLU A 207 -0.47 -17.22 0.67
CA GLU A 207 -0.56 -17.27 -0.81
C GLU A 207 -1.86 -16.65 -1.37
N PRO A 208 -1.82 -15.64 -2.23
CA PRO A 208 -0.71 -14.70 -2.48
C PRO A 208 -0.82 -13.46 -1.60
N THR A 209 0.29 -12.77 -1.34
CA THR A 209 0.31 -11.42 -0.74
C THR A 209 1.06 -10.48 -1.68
N THR A 210 0.33 -9.61 -2.41
CA THR A 210 0.89 -8.76 -3.47
C THR A 210 0.34 -7.35 -3.46
N GLY A 211 0.97 -6.46 -4.23
CA GLY A 211 0.51 -5.10 -4.50
C GLY A 211 0.45 -4.21 -3.27
N GLY A 212 -0.59 -3.37 -3.21
CA GLY A 212 -0.78 -2.41 -2.12
C GLY A 212 -0.87 -3.03 -0.72
N VAL A 213 -1.24 -4.31 -0.60
CA VAL A 213 -1.26 -5.00 0.70
C VAL A 213 0.17 -5.30 1.16
N THR A 214 1.05 -5.78 0.28
CA THR A 214 2.48 -5.94 0.60
C THR A 214 3.10 -4.60 0.95
N ALA A 215 2.84 -3.57 0.14
CA ALA A 215 3.38 -2.23 0.34
C ALA A 215 2.67 -1.41 1.45
N SER A 216 1.97 -2.07 2.37
CA SER A 216 1.36 -1.45 3.54
C SER A 216 1.39 -2.40 4.73
N PHE A 217 0.26 -2.72 5.33
CA PHE A 217 0.20 -3.46 6.60
C PHE A 217 0.95 -4.80 6.59
N ALA A 218 1.04 -5.50 5.46
CA ALA A 218 1.65 -6.83 5.42
C ALA A 218 3.16 -6.85 5.74
N MET A 219 3.89 -5.77 5.42
CA MET A 219 5.34 -5.66 5.66
C MET A 219 5.72 -4.80 6.87
N LEU A 220 4.77 -4.47 7.75
CA LEU A 220 4.99 -3.61 8.92
C LEU A 220 5.01 -4.36 10.26
N GLY A 221 5.01 -5.69 10.23
CA GLY A 221 5.06 -6.49 11.45
C GLY A 221 6.36 -6.30 12.23
N ASP A 222 6.26 -6.20 13.57
CA ASP A 222 7.42 -6.40 14.45
C ASP A 222 7.98 -7.80 14.27
N VAL A 223 7.10 -8.76 13.95
CA VAL A 223 7.44 -10.11 13.51
C VAL A 223 6.69 -10.42 12.23
N ILE A 224 7.42 -10.78 11.17
CA ILE A 224 6.86 -11.14 9.87
C ILE A 224 7.11 -12.61 9.60
N LEU A 225 6.04 -13.40 9.61
CA LEU A 225 6.05 -14.84 9.32
C LEU A 225 5.51 -15.09 7.92
N ALA A 226 6.01 -16.13 7.25
CA ALA A 226 5.48 -16.56 5.95
C ALA A 226 5.13 -18.05 5.96
N GLU A 227 4.08 -18.43 5.20
CA GLU A 227 3.84 -19.86 4.91
C GLU A 227 4.81 -20.35 3.83
N PRO A 228 5.25 -21.64 3.88
CA PRO A 228 6.12 -22.20 2.86
C PRO A 228 5.61 -22.02 1.44
N GLY A 229 6.47 -21.54 0.56
CA GLY A 229 6.18 -21.36 -0.88
C GLY A 229 5.16 -20.28 -1.20
N ALA A 230 4.70 -19.47 -0.25
CA ALA A 230 3.75 -18.37 -0.51
C ALA A 230 4.33 -17.35 -1.49
N LEU A 231 3.51 -16.90 -2.45
CA LEU A 231 3.86 -15.80 -3.36
C LEU A 231 3.71 -14.48 -2.62
N ILE A 232 4.81 -13.76 -2.47
CA ILE A 232 4.88 -12.49 -1.75
C ILE A 232 5.71 -11.50 -2.55
N GLY A 233 5.15 -10.36 -2.93
CA GLY A 233 5.86 -9.36 -3.70
C GLY A 233 5.03 -8.11 -3.94
N PHE A 234 5.67 -7.03 -4.38
CA PHE A 234 4.97 -5.78 -4.71
C PHE A 234 4.21 -5.91 -6.02
N ALA A 235 4.90 -6.04 -7.14
CA ALA A 235 4.26 -6.28 -8.43
C ALA A 235 4.01 -7.79 -8.63
N GLY A 236 2.84 -8.16 -9.18
CA GLY A 236 2.57 -9.55 -9.51
C GLY A 236 3.50 -10.08 -10.62
N PRO A 237 3.86 -11.39 -10.62
CA PRO A 237 4.81 -11.96 -11.59
C PRO A 237 4.50 -11.62 -13.05
N ARG A 238 3.24 -11.64 -13.44
CA ARG A 238 2.81 -11.29 -14.81
C ARG A 238 3.12 -9.85 -15.18
N VAL A 239 2.93 -8.92 -14.22
CA VAL A 239 3.22 -7.50 -14.44
C VAL A 239 4.71 -7.30 -14.66
N ILE A 240 5.55 -7.92 -13.82
CA ILE A 240 7.00 -7.86 -13.95
C ILE A 240 7.45 -8.42 -15.30
N GLU A 241 7.04 -9.66 -15.65
CA GLU A 241 7.39 -10.30 -16.91
C GLU A 241 6.99 -9.47 -18.15
N GLN A 242 5.82 -8.83 -18.11
CA GLN A 242 5.36 -7.95 -19.18
C GLN A 242 6.19 -6.65 -19.26
N THR A 243 6.59 -6.11 -18.12
CA THR A 243 7.37 -4.87 -18.04
C THR A 243 8.80 -5.08 -18.52
N ILE A 244 9.49 -6.10 -17.97
CA ILE A 244 10.90 -6.36 -18.31
C ILE A 244 11.06 -7.25 -19.56
N ARG A 245 9.94 -7.82 -20.08
CA ARG A 245 9.91 -8.75 -21.22
C ARG A 245 10.81 -9.97 -21.05
N GLN A 246 10.99 -10.43 -19.82
CA GLN A 246 11.79 -11.60 -19.46
C GLN A 246 11.00 -12.53 -18.55
N LYS A 247 11.32 -13.83 -18.62
CA LYS A 247 10.75 -14.80 -17.67
C LYS A 247 11.45 -14.70 -16.32
N LEU A 248 10.67 -14.76 -15.25
CA LEU A 248 11.20 -14.70 -13.90
C LEU A 248 11.96 -15.98 -13.52
N PRO A 249 13.01 -15.88 -12.70
CA PRO A 249 13.70 -17.04 -12.16
C PRO A 249 12.77 -17.96 -11.37
N LYS A 250 13.10 -19.25 -11.35
CA LYS A 250 12.34 -20.21 -10.54
C LYS A 250 12.53 -19.89 -9.06
N GLY A 251 11.41 -19.81 -8.31
CA GLY A 251 11.43 -19.48 -6.88
C GLY A 251 11.36 -17.97 -6.59
N PHE A 252 11.45 -17.12 -7.59
CA PHE A 252 11.31 -15.67 -7.42
C PHE A 252 9.99 -15.28 -6.72
N GLN A 253 10.04 -14.33 -5.80
CA GLN A 253 8.92 -13.89 -4.96
C GLN A 253 8.26 -14.99 -4.10
N ARG A 254 8.94 -16.11 -3.82
CA ARG A 254 8.44 -17.09 -2.87
C ARG A 254 8.92 -16.76 -1.45
N ALA A 255 8.25 -17.32 -0.45
CA ALA A 255 8.60 -17.10 0.95
C ALA A 255 10.09 -17.37 1.22
N GLU A 256 10.63 -18.44 0.60
CA GLU A 256 12.04 -18.81 0.69
C GLU A 256 12.98 -17.73 0.13
N PHE A 257 12.59 -17.12 -1.01
CA PHE A 257 13.30 -15.99 -1.59
C PHE A 257 13.30 -14.79 -0.65
N LEU A 258 12.15 -14.48 -0.02
CA LEU A 258 12.07 -13.36 0.92
C LEU A 258 12.88 -13.62 2.19
N LEU A 259 12.96 -14.88 2.64
CA LEU A 259 13.79 -15.26 3.78
C LEU A 259 15.28 -15.07 3.46
N GLU A 260 15.73 -15.53 2.29
CA GLU A 260 17.12 -15.35 1.83
C GLU A 260 17.50 -13.87 1.69
N HIS A 261 16.55 -13.01 1.29
CA HIS A 261 16.76 -11.57 1.15
C HIS A 261 16.45 -10.78 2.44
N GLY A 262 16.11 -11.45 3.55
CA GLY A 262 15.93 -10.83 4.87
C GLY A 262 14.62 -10.05 5.06
N PHE A 263 13.57 -10.29 4.25
CA PHE A 263 12.29 -9.57 4.35
C PHE A 263 11.27 -10.23 5.26
N VAL A 264 11.46 -11.48 5.63
CA VAL A 264 10.64 -12.20 6.60
C VAL A 264 11.52 -12.80 7.68
N ASP A 265 11.00 -12.88 8.92
CA ASP A 265 11.75 -13.38 10.08
C ASP A 265 11.82 -14.91 10.08
N ALA A 266 10.75 -15.57 9.66
CA ALA A 266 10.71 -17.03 9.61
C ALA A 266 9.64 -17.55 8.63
N ILE A 267 9.91 -18.75 8.07
CA ILE A 267 8.91 -19.55 7.37
C ILE A 267 8.35 -20.56 8.36
N VAL A 268 7.04 -20.56 8.55
CA VAL A 268 6.37 -21.40 9.55
C VAL A 268 5.31 -22.29 8.89
N GLU A 269 5.47 -23.60 9.05
CA GLU A 269 4.47 -24.57 8.62
C GLU A 269 3.17 -24.40 9.40
N ARG A 270 2.03 -24.61 8.73
CA ARG A 270 0.69 -24.38 9.31
C ARG A 270 0.44 -25.16 10.60
N GLU A 271 0.92 -26.37 10.69
CA GLU A 271 0.77 -27.21 11.88
C GLU A 271 1.51 -26.65 13.09
N ASN A 272 2.59 -25.92 12.86
CA ASN A 272 3.41 -25.29 13.90
C ASN A 272 2.98 -23.86 14.24
N LEU A 273 2.07 -23.27 13.45
CA LEU A 273 1.78 -21.83 13.52
C LEU A 273 1.16 -21.43 14.86
N LYS A 274 0.16 -22.18 15.39
CA LYS A 274 -0.43 -21.90 16.71
C LYS A 274 0.63 -21.89 17.81
N ARG A 275 1.53 -22.88 17.81
CA ARG A 275 2.62 -22.99 18.78
C ARG A 275 3.61 -21.83 18.67
N THR A 276 3.95 -21.44 17.44
CA THR A 276 4.88 -20.31 17.18
C THR A 276 4.28 -19.00 17.64
N LEU A 277 3.02 -18.72 17.29
CA LEU A 277 2.29 -17.53 17.75
C LEU A 277 2.23 -17.47 19.28
N THR A 278 1.93 -18.60 19.94
CA THR A 278 1.92 -18.70 21.41
C THR A 278 3.26 -18.30 22.01
N LYS A 279 4.37 -18.81 21.46
CA LYS A 279 5.72 -18.46 21.93
C LYS A 279 6.00 -16.96 21.80
N ILE A 280 5.64 -16.37 20.65
CA ILE A 280 5.86 -14.95 20.40
C ILE A 280 5.02 -14.12 21.38
N LEU A 281 3.73 -14.42 21.55
CA LEU A 281 2.85 -13.73 22.50
C LEU A 281 3.41 -13.80 23.93
N LYS A 282 3.84 -14.99 24.37
CA LYS A 282 4.44 -15.17 25.70
C LYS A 282 5.68 -14.30 25.93
N LEU A 283 6.56 -14.20 24.92
CA LEU A 283 7.79 -13.42 25.00
C LEU A 283 7.56 -11.91 25.00
N HIS A 284 6.37 -11.45 24.56
CA HIS A 284 5.98 -10.03 24.52
C HIS A 284 4.98 -9.65 25.61
N GLU A 285 4.70 -10.52 26.58
CA GLU A 285 3.93 -10.14 27.78
C GLU A 285 4.62 -8.99 28.51
N LYS A 286 3.86 -7.95 28.81
CA LYS A 286 4.40 -6.71 29.39
C LYS A 286 5.07 -6.97 30.74
N LYS A 287 6.36 -6.68 30.80
CA LYS A 287 7.06 -6.31 32.05
C LYS A 287 7.26 -4.80 32.04
N GLU A 288 7.05 -4.15 33.19
CA GLU A 288 7.02 -2.69 33.37
C GLU A 288 8.12 -1.91 32.64
N ARG A 289 7.74 -0.77 32.04
CA ARG A 289 8.62 0.10 31.23
C ARG A 289 9.45 1.06 32.07
N PHE A 290 10.67 1.33 31.62
CA PHE A 290 11.45 2.49 32.04
C PHE A 290 10.94 3.78 31.40
N SER A 291 10.79 4.86 32.20
CA SER A 291 10.42 6.22 31.76
C SER A 291 11.68 7.02 31.35
N ILE A 292 11.58 7.77 30.28
CA ILE A 292 12.61 8.75 29.86
C ILE A 292 11.99 10.14 29.94
N GLU A 293 12.59 11.02 30.73
CA GLU A 293 12.23 12.44 30.83
C GLU A 293 12.81 13.24 29.65
N THR A 294 11.98 14.11 29.05
CA THR A 294 12.36 15.00 27.96
C THR A 294 12.79 16.37 28.48
N ALA A 295 13.96 16.86 28.03
CA ALA A 295 14.47 18.20 28.31
C ALA A 295 13.97 19.23 27.28
N LYS A 296 13.51 20.38 27.75
CA LYS A 296 13.06 21.55 26.97
C LYS A 296 14.24 22.43 26.58
N ILE A 297 14.26 22.97 25.36
CA ILE A 297 15.08 24.13 25.00
C ILE A 297 14.25 25.14 24.20
N ASN A 298 14.31 26.40 24.63
CA ASN A 298 13.60 27.56 24.09
C ASN A 298 14.47 28.44 23.18
N GLY A 299 13.83 29.22 22.32
CA GLY A 299 14.33 30.49 21.80
C GLY A 299 14.15 30.67 20.28
N SER A 300 13.79 31.72 19.75
CA SER A 300 13.50 33.13 19.96
C SER A 300 13.11 33.80 18.64
N GLU A 301 12.26 34.78 18.69
CA GLU A 301 11.67 35.60 17.62
C GLU A 301 12.65 36.55 16.93
N GLU A 302 12.39 36.87 15.70
CA GLU A 302 12.47 38.17 14.96
C GLU A 302 13.05 38.00 13.55
N ILE A 303 12.24 38.16 12.51
CA ILE A 303 12.64 38.73 11.23
C ILE A 303 11.46 39.51 10.61
N LYS A 304 11.81 40.73 10.16
CA LYS A 304 10.94 41.86 9.89
C LYS A 304 10.24 41.87 8.53
N GLU A 305 9.07 42.43 8.57
CA GLU A 305 8.24 43.07 7.56
C GLU A 305 8.99 44.10 6.67
N GLN A 306 9.56 43.73 5.53
CA GLN A 306 10.15 44.76 4.64
C GLN A 306 9.95 44.57 3.12
N ASN A 307 9.30 43.54 2.61
CA ASN A 307 9.13 43.37 1.15
C ASN A 307 7.67 43.25 0.66
N ARG A 308 6.71 43.72 1.44
CA ARG A 308 5.28 43.59 1.09
C ARG A 308 4.75 44.62 0.08
N SER A 309 5.53 45.66 -0.28
CA SER A 309 5.04 46.80 -1.07
C SER A 309 5.34 46.73 -2.58
N GLU A 310 6.21 45.84 -3.05
CA GLU A 310 6.50 45.76 -4.51
C GLU A 310 5.72 44.67 -5.26
N LEU A 311 5.16 43.67 -4.59
CA LEU A 311 4.46 42.56 -5.25
C LEU A 311 3.02 42.88 -5.67
N THR A 312 2.41 43.95 -5.12
CA THR A 312 1.02 44.33 -5.44
C THR A 312 0.89 45.01 -6.81
N SER A 313 1.99 45.39 -7.47
CA SER A 313 1.97 46.06 -8.75
C SER A 313 2.07 45.14 -9.98
N LEU A 314 2.31 43.85 -9.82
CA LEU A 314 2.46 42.89 -10.94
C LEU A 314 1.24 41.97 -11.15
N THR A 315 0.21 42.05 -10.31
CA THR A 315 -1.04 41.24 -10.46
C THR A 315 -2.05 41.82 -11.46
N GLY A 316 -1.62 42.76 -12.31
CA GLY A 316 -2.46 43.54 -13.23
C GLY A 316 -2.55 43.07 -14.70
N GLN A 317 -2.18 41.84 -15.03
CA GLN A 317 -2.53 41.30 -16.35
C GLN A 317 -3.12 39.90 -16.20
N GLY A 318 -4.46 39.87 -16.34
CA GLY A 318 -5.26 38.66 -16.24
C GLY A 318 -4.79 37.59 -17.22
N SER A 319 -4.28 36.49 -16.70
CA SER A 319 -4.28 35.23 -17.42
C SER A 319 -5.71 34.71 -17.44
N GLU A 320 -6.32 34.58 -18.61
CA GLU A 320 -7.57 33.81 -18.78
C GLU A 320 -7.37 32.44 -18.11
N PRO A 321 -8.41 31.94 -17.38
CA PRO A 321 -8.31 30.61 -16.76
C PRO A 321 -7.96 29.60 -17.85
N THR A 322 -6.96 28.80 -17.59
CA THR A 322 -6.51 27.72 -18.49
C THR A 322 -7.74 26.95 -18.95
N LEU A 323 -7.98 26.91 -20.27
CA LEU A 323 -9.02 26.09 -20.89
C LEU A 323 -9.16 24.81 -20.14
N SER A 324 -10.38 24.39 -19.76
CA SER A 324 -10.62 23.19 -18.94
C SER A 324 -10.13 21.96 -19.70
N LEU A 325 -8.86 21.60 -19.50
CA LEU A 325 -8.27 20.42 -20.10
C LEU A 325 -9.03 19.18 -19.61
N ALA A 326 -9.35 18.28 -20.55
CA ALA A 326 -9.91 16.99 -20.21
C ALA A 326 -8.90 16.15 -19.37
N PRO A 327 -9.36 15.21 -18.55
CA PRO A 327 -8.47 14.38 -17.71
C PRO A 327 -7.30 13.75 -18.47
N TRP A 328 -7.54 13.23 -19.67
CA TRP A 328 -6.47 12.67 -20.51
C TRP A 328 -5.45 13.72 -20.98
N GLU A 329 -5.89 14.92 -21.30
CA GLU A 329 -4.99 16.02 -21.67
C GLU A 329 -4.10 16.45 -20.49
N ARG A 330 -4.62 16.41 -19.25
CA ARG A 330 -3.82 16.62 -18.04
C ARG A 330 -2.80 15.51 -17.81
N VAL A 331 -3.17 14.25 -18.07
CA VAL A 331 -2.21 13.13 -18.05
C VAL A 331 -1.07 13.38 -19.06
N GLN A 332 -1.39 13.84 -20.26
CA GLN A 332 -0.37 14.17 -21.26
C GLN A 332 0.48 15.38 -20.85
N ALA A 333 -0.13 16.39 -20.24
CA ALA A 333 0.56 17.58 -19.74
C ALA A 333 1.53 17.23 -18.59
N SER A 334 1.13 16.37 -17.66
CA SER A 334 1.99 15.92 -16.54
C SER A 334 3.23 15.14 -17.00
N ARG A 335 3.19 14.56 -18.19
CA ARG A 335 4.25 13.71 -18.77
C ARG A 335 5.19 14.44 -19.73
N LYS A 336 4.97 15.74 -19.98
CA LYS A 336 5.81 16.47 -20.93
C LYS A 336 7.27 16.45 -20.50
N ALA A 337 8.15 16.17 -21.46
CA ALA A 337 9.60 16.04 -21.22
C ALA A 337 10.29 17.37 -20.85
N ASP A 338 9.69 18.49 -21.20
CA ASP A 338 10.17 19.85 -20.89
C ASP A 338 9.57 20.44 -19.59
N ARG A 339 8.82 19.61 -18.83
CA ARG A 339 8.30 19.98 -17.51
C ARG A 339 9.44 20.06 -16.50
N PRO A 340 9.48 21.08 -15.62
CA PRO A 340 10.52 21.21 -14.61
C PRO A 340 10.61 19.99 -13.71
N SER A 341 11.81 19.51 -13.45
CA SER A 341 12.07 18.36 -12.59
C SER A 341 12.20 18.76 -11.11
N GLY A 342 12.24 17.78 -10.22
CA GLY A 342 12.38 18.01 -8.78
C GLY A 342 13.56 18.88 -8.39
N SER A 343 14.74 18.66 -9.02
CA SER A 343 15.93 19.47 -8.79
C SER A 343 15.75 20.94 -9.20
N THR A 344 14.92 21.19 -10.20
CA THR A 344 14.64 22.56 -10.66
C THR A 344 13.79 23.33 -9.65
N TYR A 345 12.79 22.69 -9.03
CA TYR A 345 12.04 23.27 -7.91
C TYR A 345 12.93 23.54 -6.70
N ILE A 346 13.84 22.60 -6.38
CA ILE A 346 14.79 22.80 -5.27
C ILE A 346 15.65 24.06 -5.52
N ARG A 347 16.21 24.23 -6.72
CA ARG A 347 17.02 25.41 -7.07
C ARG A 347 16.21 26.70 -7.08
N GLY A 348 14.91 26.65 -7.44
CA GLY A 348 14.06 27.84 -7.52
C GLY A 348 13.53 28.34 -6.19
N LEU A 349 13.38 27.45 -5.18
CA LEU A 349 12.73 27.77 -3.91
C LEU A 349 13.67 27.84 -2.72
N PHE A 350 14.83 27.18 -2.78
CA PHE A 350 15.69 27.01 -1.61
C PHE A 350 17.10 27.50 -1.88
N THR A 351 17.76 27.98 -0.83
CA THR A 351 19.18 28.33 -0.83
C THR A 351 19.99 27.29 -0.06
N ASP A 352 21.30 27.29 -0.24
CA ASP A 352 22.28 26.47 0.51
C ASP A 352 21.95 24.94 0.48
N PHE A 353 21.36 24.47 -0.62
CA PHE A 353 21.04 23.05 -0.75
C PHE A 353 22.29 22.17 -0.74
N ILE A 354 22.33 21.23 0.19
CA ILE A 354 23.37 20.19 0.30
C ILE A 354 22.69 18.84 0.10
N GLU A 355 22.98 18.19 -1.02
CA GLU A 355 22.47 16.85 -1.30
C GLU A 355 23.14 15.80 -0.42
N PHE A 356 22.35 14.86 0.09
CA PHE A 356 22.80 13.68 0.82
C PHE A 356 22.51 12.41 0.05
N HIS A 357 23.54 11.61 -0.16
CA HIS A 357 23.47 10.38 -0.94
C HIS A 357 23.33 9.13 -0.07
N GLY A 358 22.76 8.10 -0.65
CA GLY A 358 22.70 6.74 -0.13
C GLY A 358 21.70 6.48 1.00
N ASP A 359 21.20 5.24 1.04
CA ASP A 359 20.26 4.75 2.06
C ASP A 359 20.96 4.21 3.32
N ARG A 360 22.29 4.11 3.30
CA ARG A 360 23.17 3.50 4.32
C ARG A 360 22.89 2.01 4.57
N LYS A 361 22.18 1.32 3.67
CA LYS A 361 21.86 -0.11 3.77
C LYS A 361 22.33 -0.89 2.55
N TYR A 362 22.12 -0.34 1.35
CA TYR A 362 22.45 -0.99 0.10
C TYR A 362 23.13 -0.08 -0.93
N GLY A 363 22.63 1.16 -1.14
CA GLY A 363 23.13 2.02 -2.19
C GLY A 363 22.52 3.42 -2.24
N ASP A 364 22.79 4.12 -3.32
CA ASP A 364 22.09 5.37 -3.66
C ASP A 364 21.13 5.15 -4.82
N ASP A 365 20.05 5.92 -4.84
CA ASP A 365 19.09 5.93 -5.95
C ASP A 365 18.99 7.33 -6.54
N PRO A 366 19.44 7.52 -7.79
CA PRO A 366 19.39 8.82 -8.46
C PRO A 366 17.97 9.27 -8.83
N ALA A 367 16.97 8.38 -8.75
CA ALA A 367 15.56 8.74 -8.94
C ALA A 367 14.98 9.52 -7.74
N VAL A 368 15.71 9.61 -6.62
CA VAL A 368 15.34 10.41 -5.46
C VAL A 368 16.51 11.33 -5.11
N ILE A 369 16.28 12.64 -5.12
CA ILE A 369 17.20 13.66 -4.64
C ILE A 369 16.73 14.10 -3.27
N GLY A 370 17.65 14.36 -2.35
CA GLY A 370 17.26 14.90 -1.05
C GLY A 370 18.44 15.41 -0.24
N GLY A 371 18.15 16.31 0.69
CA GLY A 371 19.18 16.91 1.53
C GLY A 371 18.66 18.03 2.40
N MET A 372 19.60 18.80 2.93
CA MET A 372 19.34 20.01 3.70
C MET A 372 19.35 21.24 2.80
N ALA A 373 18.44 22.18 3.09
CA ALA A 373 18.39 23.48 2.44
C ALA A 373 17.94 24.56 3.42
N ALA A 374 17.99 25.82 3.00
CA ALA A 374 17.37 26.92 3.71
C ALA A 374 16.20 27.47 2.88
N PHE A 375 15.05 27.65 3.53
CA PHE A 375 13.89 28.37 2.99
C PHE A 375 13.74 29.67 3.78
N HIS A 376 14.04 30.81 3.17
CA HIS A 376 14.12 32.12 3.85
C HIS A 376 14.94 32.11 5.16
N GLY A 377 16.05 31.37 5.14
CA GLY A 377 16.92 31.20 6.30
C GLY A 377 16.44 30.13 7.31
N ILE A 378 15.27 29.56 7.15
CA ILE A 378 14.76 28.44 7.96
C ILE A 378 15.37 27.14 7.43
N PRO A 379 16.10 26.37 8.25
CA PRO A 379 16.60 25.07 7.84
C PRO A 379 15.44 24.09 7.58
N VAL A 380 15.43 23.50 6.39
CA VAL A 380 14.42 22.49 5.96
C VAL A 380 15.11 21.26 5.40
N THR A 381 14.42 20.16 5.38
CA THR A 381 14.79 18.96 4.61
C THR A 381 13.92 18.90 3.36
N VAL A 382 14.58 18.81 2.19
CA VAL A 382 13.88 18.74 0.90
C VAL A 382 14.16 17.40 0.25
N ILE A 383 13.10 16.77 -0.27
CA ILE A 383 13.16 15.47 -0.96
C ILE A 383 12.37 15.58 -2.25
N ALA A 384 12.93 15.14 -3.36
CA ALA A 384 12.27 15.19 -4.65
C ALA A 384 12.44 13.88 -5.43
N GLN A 385 11.38 13.41 -6.07
CA GLN A 385 11.51 12.42 -7.14
C GLN A 385 11.99 13.13 -8.40
N GLU A 386 12.89 12.48 -9.14
CA GLU A 386 13.62 13.09 -10.23
C GLU A 386 13.58 12.24 -11.48
N LYS A 387 12.96 12.75 -12.54
CA LYS A 387 12.90 12.05 -13.84
C LYS A 387 14.12 12.29 -14.72
N GLY A 388 14.78 13.44 -14.56
CA GLY A 388 15.84 13.91 -15.43
C GLY A 388 15.35 14.65 -16.67
N SER A 389 16.29 15.25 -17.39
CA SER A 389 16.10 16.01 -18.63
C SER A 389 16.77 15.30 -19.81
N GLY A 390 16.00 14.60 -20.64
CA GLY A 390 16.49 13.88 -21.82
C GLY A 390 16.85 12.41 -21.57
N THR A 391 17.00 11.66 -22.65
CA THR A 391 17.03 10.19 -22.66
C THR A 391 18.12 9.59 -21.76
N LYS A 392 19.33 10.15 -21.77
CA LYS A 392 20.45 9.59 -21.00
C LYS A 392 20.24 9.75 -19.50
N GLU A 393 19.76 10.91 -19.10
CA GLU A 393 19.48 11.21 -17.67
C GLU A 393 18.24 10.44 -17.19
N ASN A 394 17.20 10.33 -18.02
CA ASN A 394 16.02 9.52 -17.69
C ASN A 394 16.39 8.05 -17.43
N ILE A 395 17.27 7.46 -18.24
CA ILE A 395 17.77 6.10 -18.02
C ILE A 395 18.53 6.02 -16.69
N TYR A 396 19.44 6.97 -16.43
CA TYR A 396 20.21 7.02 -15.19
C TYR A 396 19.31 7.14 -13.95
N ARG A 397 18.23 7.93 -14.04
CA ARG A 397 17.26 8.15 -12.98
C ARG A 397 16.06 7.19 -13.02
N ASN A 398 16.22 6.09 -13.77
CA ASN A 398 15.20 5.06 -13.88
C ASN A 398 13.81 5.63 -14.24
N PHE A 399 13.78 6.65 -15.10
CA PHE A 399 12.56 7.37 -15.54
C PHE A 399 11.74 7.96 -14.38
N GLY A 400 12.39 8.33 -13.28
CA GLY A 400 11.73 8.82 -12.08
C GLY A 400 11.00 7.74 -11.27
N MET A 401 11.30 6.47 -11.52
CA MET A 401 10.77 5.34 -10.75
C MET A 401 11.76 4.93 -9.67
N PRO A 402 11.51 5.28 -8.38
CA PRO A 402 12.46 4.96 -7.34
C PRO A 402 12.62 3.46 -7.10
N MET A 403 13.84 3.06 -6.84
CA MET A 403 14.25 1.79 -6.26
C MET A 403 14.01 1.79 -4.73
N PRO A 404 14.09 0.64 -4.05
CA PRO A 404 13.97 0.59 -2.58
C PRO A 404 14.92 1.53 -1.85
N GLU A 405 16.13 1.71 -2.40
CA GLU A 405 17.15 2.61 -1.85
C GLU A 405 16.68 4.07 -1.84
N GLY A 406 15.92 4.50 -2.84
CA GLY A 406 15.35 5.84 -2.92
C GLY A 406 14.37 6.11 -1.79
N TYR A 407 13.48 5.17 -1.51
CA TYR A 407 12.53 5.28 -0.38
C TYR A 407 13.24 5.24 0.97
N ARG A 408 14.22 4.36 1.15
CA ARG A 408 15.00 4.29 2.40
C ARG A 408 15.87 5.54 2.60
N LYS A 409 16.43 6.10 1.53
CA LYS A 409 17.13 7.41 1.57
C LYS A 409 16.18 8.51 2.02
N ALA A 410 14.99 8.59 1.41
CA ALA A 410 13.97 9.56 1.79
C ALA A 410 13.60 9.45 3.27
N LEU A 411 13.32 8.24 3.76
CA LEU A 411 13.01 8.01 5.17
C LEU A 411 14.15 8.41 6.10
N ARG A 412 15.39 8.05 5.75
CA ARG A 412 16.58 8.45 6.52
C ARG A 412 16.67 9.96 6.68
N LEU A 413 16.40 10.70 5.60
CA LEU A 413 16.39 12.17 5.62
C LEU A 413 15.24 12.72 6.46
N MET A 414 14.05 12.12 6.40
CA MET A 414 12.90 12.48 7.23
C MET A 414 13.17 12.23 8.72
N LYS A 415 13.81 11.11 9.08
CA LYS A 415 14.18 10.81 10.48
C LYS A 415 15.30 11.76 10.97
N GLN A 416 16.21 12.16 10.08
CA GLN A 416 17.17 13.19 10.41
C GLN A 416 16.51 14.56 10.59
N ALA A 417 15.51 14.90 9.77
CA ALA A 417 14.72 16.12 9.91
C ALA A 417 14.01 16.14 11.27
N GLU A 418 13.37 15.03 11.65
CA GLU A 418 12.72 14.87 12.96
C GLU A 418 13.69 15.10 14.11
N LYS A 419 14.86 14.44 14.10
CA LYS A 419 15.91 14.61 15.10
C LYS A 419 16.33 16.07 15.29
N PHE A 420 16.41 16.83 14.20
CA PHE A 420 16.84 18.22 14.20
C PHE A 420 15.69 19.23 14.09
N ARG A 421 14.44 18.77 14.21
CA ARG A 421 13.21 19.58 14.18
C ARG A 421 13.06 20.44 12.92
N ARG A 422 13.46 19.91 11.77
CA ARG A 422 13.32 20.58 10.49
C ARG A 422 12.04 20.15 9.79
N PRO A 423 11.23 21.07 9.24
CA PRO A 423 10.14 20.73 8.33
C PRO A 423 10.65 19.93 7.13
N VAL A 424 9.81 19.04 6.63
CA VAL A 424 10.09 18.24 5.43
C VAL A 424 9.20 18.72 4.29
N ILE A 425 9.81 18.97 3.12
CA ILE A 425 9.11 19.37 1.90
C ILE A 425 9.44 18.36 0.81
N CYS A 426 8.42 17.68 0.28
CA CYS A 426 8.55 16.65 -0.73
C CYS A 426 7.98 17.13 -2.07
N PHE A 427 8.70 16.90 -3.17
CA PHE A 427 8.22 17.06 -4.54
C PHE A 427 8.05 15.69 -5.17
N VAL A 428 6.85 15.41 -5.69
CA VAL A 428 6.49 14.11 -6.24
C VAL A 428 6.25 14.23 -7.74
N ASP A 429 7.07 13.49 -8.51
CA ASP A 429 6.87 13.29 -9.93
C ASP A 429 7.40 11.91 -10.34
N THR A 430 6.54 10.89 -10.28
CA THR A 430 6.87 9.51 -10.61
C THR A 430 5.70 8.80 -11.28
N PRO A 431 5.93 7.98 -12.32
CA PRO A 431 4.90 7.08 -12.84
C PRO A 431 4.58 5.92 -11.88
N GLY A 432 5.40 5.71 -10.85
CA GLY A 432 5.27 4.68 -9.83
C GLY A 432 6.61 4.21 -9.29
N ALA A 433 6.59 3.31 -8.33
CA ALA A 433 7.79 2.62 -7.88
C ALA A 433 8.30 1.67 -8.97
N PHE A 434 9.63 1.51 -9.09
CA PHE A 434 10.18 0.56 -10.05
C PHE A 434 9.70 -0.87 -9.76
N CYS A 435 9.26 -1.57 -10.79
CA CYS A 435 8.73 -2.94 -10.72
C CYS A 435 9.63 -3.90 -11.50
N GLY A 436 10.73 -4.31 -10.91
CA GLY A 436 11.70 -5.24 -11.51
C GLY A 436 12.24 -6.22 -10.48
N ILE A 437 12.96 -7.25 -10.96
CA ILE A 437 13.55 -8.29 -10.13
C ILE A 437 14.40 -7.67 -9.02
N GLU A 438 15.31 -6.79 -9.37
CA GLU A 438 16.23 -6.13 -8.45
C GLU A 438 15.52 -5.33 -7.35
N ALA A 439 14.40 -4.66 -7.68
CA ALA A 439 13.62 -3.94 -6.69
C ALA A 439 12.91 -4.88 -5.71
N GLU A 440 12.37 -6.00 -6.20
CA GLU A 440 11.75 -7.02 -5.35
C GLU A 440 12.79 -7.71 -4.43
N GLU A 441 13.95 -8.05 -4.96
CA GLU A 441 15.06 -8.62 -4.19
C GLU A 441 15.52 -7.70 -3.05
N ARG A 442 15.46 -6.39 -3.26
CA ARG A 442 15.86 -5.39 -2.27
C ARG A 442 14.70 -4.81 -1.46
N GLY A 443 13.48 -5.38 -1.58
CA GLY A 443 12.34 -5.10 -0.69
C GLY A 443 11.57 -3.84 -1.04
N GLN A 444 11.16 -3.68 -2.30
CA GLN A 444 10.37 -2.53 -2.76
C GLN A 444 9.12 -2.27 -1.91
N GLY A 445 8.33 -3.33 -1.68
CA GLY A 445 7.14 -3.23 -0.85
C GLY A 445 7.44 -2.84 0.60
N ALA A 446 8.49 -3.42 1.18
CA ALA A 446 8.90 -3.12 2.55
C ALA A 446 9.34 -1.66 2.71
N ALA A 447 10.14 -1.14 1.77
CA ALA A 447 10.61 0.25 1.81
C ALA A 447 9.43 1.25 1.72
N ILE A 448 8.46 1.01 0.83
CA ILE A 448 7.26 1.83 0.74
C ILE A 448 6.43 1.76 2.03
N ALA A 449 6.20 0.55 2.55
CA ALA A 449 5.41 0.35 3.77
C ALA A 449 6.06 1.02 4.98
N GLU A 450 7.38 0.94 5.12
CA GLU A 450 8.14 1.61 6.17
C GLU A 450 8.01 3.14 6.08
N ASN A 451 8.11 3.72 4.87
CA ASN A 451 7.87 5.15 4.68
C ASN A 451 6.47 5.58 5.13
N LEU A 452 5.43 4.83 4.74
CA LEU A 452 4.05 5.15 5.13
C LEU A 452 3.86 5.14 6.65
N MET A 453 4.41 4.13 7.32
CA MET A 453 4.33 3.99 8.77
C MET A 453 5.09 5.12 9.47
N GLU A 454 6.33 5.35 9.08
CA GLU A 454 7.19 6.33 9.75
C GLU A 454 6.73 7.77 9.48
N MET A 455 6.27 8.09 8.27
CA MET A 455 5.70 9.40 7.97
C MET A 455 4.47 9.71 8.82
N ALA A 456 3.65 8.70 9.13
CA ALA A 456 2.48 8.88 10.01
C ALA A 456 2.88 9.33 11.42
N GLY A 457 4.09 8.98 11.87
CA GLY A 457 4.59 9.28 13.22
C GLY A 457 5.60 10.42 13.32
N LEU A 458 6.01 11.07 12.21
CA LEU A 458 6.97 12.16 12.27
C LEU A 458 6.47 13.34 13.09
N THR A 459 7.28 13.80 14.04
CA THR A 459 6.97 14.93 14.93
C THR A 459 7.27 16.31 14.33
N VAL A 460 7.63 16.34 13.06
CA VAL A 460 7.84 17.57 12.26
C VAL A 460 6.81 17.68 11.13
N PRO A 461 6.45 18.89 10.70
CA PRO A 461 5.50 19.06 9.60
C PRO A 461 6.06 18.54 8.27
N VAL A 462 5.21 17.88 7.51
CA VAL A 462 5.53 17.31 6.20
C VAL A 462 4.56 17.85 5.15
N LEU A 463 5.09 18.56 4.18
CA LEU A 463 4.38 19.04 3.00
C LEU A 463 4.78 18.22 1.78
N THR A 464 3.82 17.81 0.98
CA THR A 464 4.08 17.20 -0.32
C THR A 464 3.43 17.99 -1.44
N VAL A 465 4.18 18.23 -2.52
CA VAL A 465 3.69 18.88 -3.74
C VAL A 465 3.84 17.89 -4.90
N VAL A 466 2.71 17.47 -5.49
CA VAL A 466 2.72 16.65 -6.71
C VAL A 466 2.89 17.57 -7.90
N THR A 467 4.05 17.49 -8.56
CA THR A 467 4.45 18.41 -9.64
C THR A 467 4.23 17.86 -11.04
N GLY A 468 4.03 16.55 -11.17
CA GLY A 468 3.79 15.86 -12.43
C GLY A 468 2.90 14.64 -12.24
N GLU A 469 3.45 13.44 -12.38
CA GLU A 469 2.72 12.20 -12.12
C GLU A 469 2.86 11.78 -10.66
N GLY A 470 1.73 11.49 -10.00
CA GLY A 470 1.66 10.84 -8.70
C GLY A 470 1.24 9.38 -8.84
N GLY A 471 2.19 8.50 -9.19
CA GLY A 471 1.89 7.08 -9.49
C GLY A 471 1.87 6.18 -8.27
N SER A 472 0.67 5.69 -7.90
CA SER A 472 0.46 4.57 -6.98
C SER A 472 1.15 4.72 -5.60
N GLY A 473 1.53 3.59 -4.99
CA GLY A 473 2.29 3.56 -3.73
C GLY A 473 3.66 4.23 -3.82
N GLY A 474 4.23 4.33 -5.05
CA GLY A 474 5.50 5.02 -5.27
C GLY A 474 5.44 6.53 -5.01
N ALA A 475 4.34 7.16 -5.34
CA ALA A 475 4.06 8.55 -4.98
C ALA A 475 3.62 8.68 -3.52
N LEU A 476 2.73 7.78 -3.06
CA LEU A 476 2.19 7.82 -1.71
C LEU A 476 3.28 7.70 -0.63
N ALA A 477 4.36 6.96 -0.91
CA ALA A 477 5.51 6.81 0.00
C ALA A 477 6.22 8.14 0.35
N LEU A 478 5.94 9.22 -0.38
CA LEU A 478 6.38 10.59 -0.07
C LEU A 478 5.18 11.55 0.15
N ALA A 479 3.94 11.08 0.04
CA ALA A 479 2.73 11.88 0.11
C ALA A 479 1.83 11.55 1.33
N ALA A 480 2.35 10.82 2.32
CA ALA A 480 1.65 10.53 3.57
C ALA A 480 1.88 11.61 4.66
N GLY A 481 1.99 12.88 4.25
CA GLY A 481 2.25 14.03 5.12
C GLY A 481 1.00 14.77 5.63
N ASP A 482 1.23 15.96 6.20
CA ASP A 482 0.18 16.80 6.80
C ASP A 482 -0.69 17.48 5.75
N GLN A 483 -0.07 17.92 4.64
CA GLN A 483 -0.75 18.44 3.48
C GLN A 483 -0.17 17.87 2.19
N VAL A 484 -1.02 17.68 1.21
CA VAL A 484 -0.65 17.33 -0.16
C VAL A 484 -1.25 18.37 -1.09
N TRP A 485 -0.39 19.04 -1.83
CA TRP A 485 -0.79 19.98 -2.88
C TRP A 485 -0.50 19.39 -4.25
N MET A 486 -1.20 19.83 -5.25
CA MET A 486 -0.96 19.41 -6.63
C MET A 486 -0.88 20.63 -7.54
N LEU A 487 0.05 20.57 -8.49
CA LEU A 487 -0.01 21.50 -9.61
C LEU A 487 -1.27 21.21 -10.46
N GLU A 488 -1.80 22.24 -11.10
CA GLU A 488 -3.10 22.18 -11.81
C GLU A 488 -3.18 21.05 -12.83
N ASN A 489 -2.10 20.77 -13.57
CA ASN A 489 -2.03 19.71 -14.56
C ASN A 489 -1.29 18.46 -14.10
N ALA A 490 -0.99 18.36 -12.80
CA ALA A 490 -0.52 17.12 -12.20
C ALA A 490 -1.66 16.08 -12.10
N VAL A 491 -1.29 14.81 -12.02
CA VAL A 491 -2.23 13.70 -11.82
C VAL A 491 -1.77 12.83 -10.67
N TYR A 492 -2.73 12.27 -9.90
CA TYR A 492 -2.39 11.37 -8.80
C TYR A 492 -3.41 10.22 -8.75
N SER A 493 -2.92 8.98 -8.84
CA SER A 493 -3.79 7.82 -8.95
C SER A 493 -3.11 6.51 -8.54
N ILE A 494 -3.92 5.46 -8.38
CA ILE A 494 -3.48 4.11 -8.01
C ILE A 494 -2.61 3.43 -9.09
N LEU A 495 -2.80 3.75 -10.37
CA LEU A 495 -2.05 3.27 -11.53
C LEU A 495 -2.30 4.18 -12.73
N SER A 496 -1.54 4.00 -13.82
CA SER A 496 -1.77 4.78 -15.05
C SER A 496 -3.11 4.43 -15.71
N PRO A 497 -3.72 5.34 -16.49
CA PRO A 497 -4.94 5.05 -17.26
C PRO A 497 -4.78 3.87 -18.22
N GLU A 498 -3.60 3.71 -18.82
CA GLU A 498 -3.28 2.57 -19.69
C GLU A 498 -3.27 1.26 -18.89
N GLY A 499 -2.69 1.28 -17.69
CA GLY A 499 -2.69 0.14 -16.76
C GLY A 499 -4.10 -0.21 -16.32
N PHE A 500 -4.90 0.81 -15.94
CA PHE A 500 -6.29 0.63 -15.53
C PHE A 500 -7.13 -0.03 -16.65
N SER A 501 -7.10 0.52 -17.85
CA SER A 501 -7.86 0.01 -19.00
C SER A 501 -7.39 -1.39 -19.43
N SER A 502 -6.08 -1.64 -19.44
CA SER A 502 -5.52 -2.95 -19.74
C SER A 502 -5.94 -4.03 -18.75
N ILE A 503 -5.91 -3.73 -17.44
CA ILE A 503 -6.20 -4.71 -16.39
C ILE A 503 -7.71 -4.95 -16.25
N LEU A 504 -8.52 -3.87 -16.17
CA LEU A 504 -9.95 -4.00 -15.89
C LEU A 504 -10.79 -4.24 -17.15
N TRP A 505 -10.46 -3.58 -18.24
CA TRP A 505 -11.22 -3.66 -19.49
C TRP A 505 -10.58 -4.56 -20.54
N LYS A 506 -9.35 -5.05 -20.28
CA LYS A 506 -8.56 -5.88 -21.22
C LYS A 506 -8.26 -5.17 -22.54
N ASP A 507 -8.24 -3.84 -22.52
CA ASP A 507 -8.08 -3.00 -23.72
C ASP A 507 -7.31 -1.71 -23.36
N SER A 508 -6.00 -1.71 -23.61
CA SER A 508 -5.13 -0.57 -23.32
C SER A 508 -5.40 0.66 -24.21
N SER A 509 -6.12 0.51 -25.33
CA SER A 509 -6.50 1.62 -26.21
C SER A 509 -7.51 2.57 -25.57
N LYS A 510 -8.20 2.15 -24.50
CA LYS A 510 -9.18 2.92 -23.74
C LYS A 510 -8.60 3.75 -22.59
N ALA A 511 -7.33 4.11 -22.67
CA ALA A 511 -6.68 4.92 -21.63
C ALA A 511 -7.33 6.29 -21.45
N LYS A 512 -7.85 6.89 -22.52
CA LYS A 512 -8.57 8.18 -22.45
C LYS A 512 -9.84 8.06 -21.61
N GLU A 513 -10.68 7.07 -21.89
CA GLU A 513 -11.91 6.80 -21.13
C GLU A 513 -11.57 6.39 -19.68
N ALA A 514 -10.47 5.67 -19.50
CA ALA A 514 -10.00 5.31 -18.16
C ALA A 514 -9.65 6.56 -17.34
N ALA A 515 -8.96 7.54 -17.92
CA ALA A 515 -8.63 8.79 -17.26
C ALA A 515 -9.88 9.55 -16.74
N GLU A 516 -10.98 9.53 -17.51
CA GLU A 516 -12.25 10.13 -17.10
C GLU A 516 -12.87 9.41 -15.88
N VAL A 517 -12.81 8.08 -15.87
CA VAL A 517 -13.42 7.26 -14.80
C VAL A 517 -12.59 7.30 -13.52
N MET A 518 -11.28 7.38 -13.63
CA MET A 518 -10.35 7.26 -12.48
C MET A 518 -10.38 8.47 -11.54
N LYS A 519 -10.89 9.63 -11.97
CA LYS A 519 -10.97 10.84 -11.14
C LYS A 519 -9.59 11.22 -10.55
N LEU A 520 -8.59 11.33 -11.41
CA LEU A 520 -7.17 11.46 -11.06
C LEU A 520 -6.62 12.89 -11.14
N THR A 521 -7.45 13.86 -11.54
CA THR A 521 -7.01 15.25 -11.71
C THR A 521 -6.97 16.01 -10.38
N ALA A 522 -6.19 17.09 -10.30
CA ALA A 522 -6.14 17.94 -9.12
C ALA A 522 -7.53 18.41 -8.67
N ALA A 523 -8.40 18.80 -9.63
CA ALA A 523 -9.77 19.21 -9.33
C ALA A 523 -10.64 18.09 -8.76
N ASP A 524 -10.49 16.85 -9.24
CA ASP A 524 -11.20 15.69 -8.70
C ASP A 524 -10.76 15.38 -7.27
N LEU A 525 -9.45 15.36 -7.04
CA LEU A 525 -8.87 14.99 -5.74
C LEU A 525 -9.10 16.09 -4.68
N TYR A 526 -9.14 17.35 -5.09
CA TYR A 526 -9.53 18.44 -4.20
C TYR A 526 -11.00 18.31 -3.76
N ARG A 527 -11.92 18.01 -4.68
CA ARG A 527 -13.33 17.74 -4.34
C ARG A 527 -13.50 16.54 -3.42
N GLN A 528 -12.67 15.51 -3.58
CA GLN A 528 -12.64 14.34 -2.70
C GLN A 528 -11.89 14.57 -1.39
N LYS A 529 -11.33 15.77 -1.18
CA LYS A 529 -10.53 16.13 0.01
C LYS A 529 -9.29 15.24 0.20
N ILE A 530 -8.76 14.69 -0.89
CA ILE A 530 -7.50 13.95 -0.93
C ILE A 530 -6.31 14.91 -0.84
N ILE A 531 -6.44 16.07 -1.49
CA ILE A 531 -5.44 17.16 -1.48
C ILE A 531 -6.03 18.42 -0.85
N GLU A 532 -5.15 19.26 -0.30
CA GLU A 532 -5.51 20.50 0.40
C GLU A 532 -5.47 21.74 -0.52
N LYS A 533 -4.61 21.73 -1.56
CA LYS A 533 -4.48 22.88 -2.49
C LYS A 533 -4.22 22.45 -3.93
N ILE A 534 -4.68 23.30 -4.86
CA ILE A 534 -4.31 23.26 -6.28
C ILE A 534 -3.44 24.49 -6.54
N ILE A 535 -2.25 24.28 -7.05
CA ILE A 535 -1.30 25.33 -7.43
C ILE A 535 -1.48 25.61 -8.93
N PRO A 536 -1.87 26.83 -9.33
CA PRO A 536 -2.05 27.19 -10.73
C PRO A 536 -0.77 27.03 -11.55
N GLU A 537 -0.94 26.70 -12.83
CA GLU A 537 0.15 26.60 -13.79
C GLU A 537 0.03 27.63 -14.90
N PRO A 538 1.15 28.12 -15.46
CA PRO A 538 1.11 28.90 -16.69
C PRO A 538 0.67 27.99 -17.86
N LYS A 539 0.21 28.58 -18.95
CA LYS A 539 -0.24 27.85 -20.15
C LYS A 539 0.76 26.79 -20.66
N ALA A 540 2.04 27.05 -20.48
CA ALA A 540 3.11 26.07 -20.71
C ALA A 540 4.10 26.16 -19.55
N LEU A 541 4.12 25.15 -18.70
CA LEU A 541 5.07 25.05 -17.59
C LEU A 541 6.38 24.43 -18.09
N LYS A 542 7.42 25.24 -18.09
CA LYS A 542 8.80 24.94 -18.48
C LYS A 542 9.78 25.60 -17.51
N GLU A 543 11.08 25.33 -17.64
CA GLU A 543 12.10 25.97 -16.80
C GLU A 543 12.06 27.50 -16.88
N GLU A 544 11.85 28.05 -18.09
CA GLU A 544 11.77 29.51 -18.31
C GLU A 544 10.52 30.16 -17.68
N THR A 545 9.46 29.41 -17.43
CA THR A 545 8.21 29.91 -16.81
C THR A 545 8.03 29.42 -15.37
N LEU A 546 9.04 28.74 -14.81
CA LEU A 546 8.96 28.15 -13.48
C LEU A 546 8.73 29.20 -12.38
N SER A 547 9.27 30.41 -12.53
CA SER A 547 9.10 31.49 -11.56
C SER A 547 7.65 31.74 -11.19
N TYR A 548 6.72 31.65 -12.16
CA TYR A 548 5.29 31.76 -11.87
C TYR A 548 4.79 30.79 -10.81
N VAL A 549 5.24 29.54 -10.87
CA VAL A 549 4.85 28.49 -9.90
C VAL A 549 5.64 28.61 -8.60
N THR A 550 6.93 28.92 -8.69
CA THR A 550 7.78 29.05 -7.47
C THR A 550 7.38 30.26 -6.64
N ASP A 551 6.94 31.36 -7.24
CA ASP A 551 6.47 32.53 -6.49
C ASP A 551 5.19 32.19 -5.69
N ILE A 552 4.25 31.47 -6.29
CA ILE A 552 3.07 30.97 -5.58
C ILE A 552 3.44 29.98 -4.49
N LEU A 553 4.32 29.02 -4.80
CA LEU A 553 4.77 28.03 -3.82
C LEU A 553 5.53 28.68 -2.66
N ASP A 554 6.29 29.74 -2.92
CA ASP A 554 7.03 30.47 -1.88
C ASP A 554 6.09 31.08 -0.83
N GLU A 555 5.04 31.77 -1.29
CA GLU A 555 4.01 32.32 -0.39
C GLU A 555 3.28 31.21 0.38
N GLU A 556 2.85 30.16 -0.32
CA GLU A 556 2.06 29.08 0.27
C GLU A 556 2.89 28.22 1.24
N ILE A 557 4.15 27.92 0.94
CA ILE A 557 5.09 27.24 1.84
C ILE A 557 5.35 28.09 3.08
N THR A 558 5.49 29.41 2.90
CA THR A 558 5.63 30.35 4.03
C THR A 558 4.43 30.26 4.96
N ASP A 559 3.22 30.24 4.44
CA ASP A 559 2.00 30.14 5.25
C ASP A 559 1.84 28.74 5.88
N PHE A 560 2.21 27.69 5.17
CA PHE A 560 2.29 26.33 5.74
C PHE A 560 3.23 26.30 6.94
N LEU A 561 4.45 26.80 6.80
CA LEU A 561 5.41 26.80 7.91
C LEU A 561 4.93 27.62 9.10
N LYS A 562 4.31 28.81 8.88
CA LYS A 562 3.68 29.60 9.97
C LYS A 562 2.56 28.86 10.66
N GLN A 563 1.72 28.13 9.94
CA GLN A 563 0.62 27.34 10.51
C GLN A 563 1.12 26.27 11.49
N TYR A 564 2.26 25.65 11.17
CA TYR A 564 2.79 24.51 11.93
C TYR A 564 3.88 24.89 12.94
N ASP A 565 4.46 26.10 12.87
CA ASP A 565 5.57 26.55 13.71
C ASP A 565 5.29 26.44 15.22
N LYS A 566 4.06 26.80 15.64
CA LYS A 566 3.64 26.76 17.05
C LYS A 566 2.72 25.57 17.39
N MET A 567 2.55 24.62 16.46
CA MET A 567 1.65 23.50 16.69
C MET A 567 2.30 22.46 17.60
N PRO A 568 1.65 22.05 18.72
CA PRO A 568 2.17 20.98 19.56
C PRO A 568 2.32 19.67 18.77
N GLU A 569 3.37 18.89 19.05
CA GLU A 569 3.64 17.61 18.39
C GLU A 569 2.43 16.65 18.46
N GLU A 570 1.76 16.58 19.60
CA GLU A 570 0.56 15.76 19.79
C GLU A 570 -0.58 16.18 18.85
N GLU A 571 -0.81 17.48 18.69
CA GLU A 571 -1.85 18.00 17.78
C GLU A 571 -1.48 17.75 16.32
N LEU A 572 -0.21 17.91 15.95
CA LEU A 572 0.30 17.59 14.61
C LEU A 572 0.02 16.11 14.25
N LEU A 573 0.43 15.21 15.14
CA LEU A 573 0.24 13.77 14.95
C LEU A 573 -1.25 13.40 14.87
N LYS A 574 -2.07 13.99 15.74
CA LYS A 574 -3.52 13.78 15.73
C LYS A 574 -4.13 14.22 14.41
N ARG A 575 -3.84 15.43 13.92
CA ARG A 575 -4.37 15.96 12.66
C ARG A 575 -3.95 15.10 11.47
N ARG A 576 -2.68 14.68 11.41
CA ARG A 576 -2.17 13.78 10.36
C ARG A 576 -2.89 12.44 10.38
N TYR A 577 -3.10 11.85 11.54
CA TYR A 577 -3.86 10.63 11.70
C TYR A 577 -5.31 10.78 11.23
N GLU A 578 -6.01 11.82 11.68
CA GLU A 578 -7.41 12.12 11.31
C GLU A 578 -7.54 12.39 9.80
N ARG A 579 -6.52 12.99 9.18
CA ARG A 579 -6.48 13.22 7.74
C ARG A 579 -6.65 11.92 6.94
N PHE A 580 -5.96 10.86 7.29
CA PHE A 580 -6.05 9.57 6.60
C PHE A 580 -7.21 8.69 7.12
N ARG A 581 -7.58 8.85 8.37
CA ARG A 581 -8.67 8.08 8.99
C ARG A 581 -10.04 8.35 8.35
N LYS A 582 -10.24 9.51 7.77
CA LYS A 582 -11.50 9.89 7.10
C LYS A 582 -11.77 9.13 5.79
N PHE A 583 -10.77 8.49 5.15
CA PHE A 583 -10.92 7.74 3.90
C PHE A 583 -11.30 6.23 4.14
#